data_3999dff1ceb53b80830e02462f59d164
#
_entry.id   3999dff1ceb53b80830e02462f59d164
#
_cell.length_a   1.000
_cell.length_b   1.000
_cell.length_c   1.000
_cell.angle_alpha   90.00
_cell.angle_beta   90.00
_cell.angle_gamma   90.00
#
_symmetry.space_group_name_H-M   'P 1'
#
loop_
_entity.id
_entity.type
_entity.pdbx_description
1 polymer ?
#
loop_
_entity_poly.entity_id
_entity_poly.type
_entity_poly.pdbx_seq_one_letter_code
_entity_poly.pdbx_strand_id
1 'polypeptide(L)'
;MPALEHIRNFSIIAHIDHGKSTLADRFIQMCGGLTAREMSEQVLDSMDLERERGITIKAQSVTLDFPSEDGKTYQLNFIDTPGHVDFSYEVSRSLAACEGALLVVDAAQGVEAQSVANCYTAVEQGLEVLPVLNKIDLPQAEPEKVTQEIVDIIGLDVTDISKVSAKTGEGVRELLERLIKEIPPPEGDVTAPLQALIIDSWFDNYLGIVSLVRVMQGTLSKGDRIVVKSTGRSHDVDEVGRFHPKRRAAKSLSAGEVGYIVAGIKEIRGAPVGDTLIPHGKLDTPALPGFAKAKPQVYAGLFPVLSDDFESFREALEKLRLNDASLFYEPESSEALGFGFRIGFLGMLHMEIIQERLEREYDLNLITTAPTVVYEVVKTDLSVMLVDNPSKLPAQYAEIREPIAQANILVPQEHVGAVITLCIERRGVQKNLQYSSGQVSMHYEIPMSEVVMDFFDRLKSVSRGFASLDYSFTRFEPAKLVRLDILINGERVDALAMIIHRDDAQSRGRALTEKMKELIPRQMFDVAIQAAISGQIIARTTVKALRKNVTAKCYGGDISRKRKLLDKQKEGKKRMKQVGRVEIPQDAFLAALKVER
;
A
#
# COMPACT_ATOMS: atom_id res chain seq x y z
N MET A 1 17.68 -21.08 26.87
CA MET A 1 17.02 -19.81 26.55
C MET A 1 18.08 -18.74 26.70
N PRO A 2 18.21 -17.81 25.78
CA PRO A 2 19.11 -16.68 25.97
C PRO A 2 18.64 -15.84 27.16
N ALA A 3 19.57 -15.26 27.91
CA ALA A 3 19.20 -14.27 28.91
C ALA A 3 18.66 -13.02 28.21
N LEU A 4 17.69 -12.33 28.81
CA LEU A 4 17.09 -11.12 28.25
C LEU A 4 18.16 -10.09 27.82
N GLU A 5 19.22 -9.93 28.60
CA GLU A 5 20.35 -9.03 28.31
C GLU A 5 21.08 -9.34 26.99
N HIS A 6 20.94 -10.57 26.46
CA HIS A 6 21.55 -10.99 25.20
C HIS A 6 20.59 -11.01 24.01
N ILE A 7 19.37 -10.48 24.17
CA ILE A 7 18.40 -10.35 23.08
C ILE A 7 18.42 -8.90 22.55
N ARG A 8 18.34 -8.73 21.23
CA ARG A 8 18.14 -7.43 20.58
C ARG A 8 17.05 -7.55 19.54
N ASN A 9 15.98 -6.76 19.72
CA ASN A 9 14.91 -6.67 18.75
C ASN A 9 15.01 -5.34 18.03
N PHE A 10 15.16 -5.35 16.73
CA PHE A 10 15.33 -4.15 15.95
C PHE A 10 14.70 -4.28 14.57
N SER A 11 14.43 -3.15 13.96
CA SER A 11 13.95 -3.06 12.58
C SER A 11 14.94 -2.30 11.73
N ILE A 12 14.88 -2.51 10.41
CA ILE A 12 15.64 -1.70 9.44
C ILE A 12 14.65 -0.79 8.73
N ILE A 13 14.78 0.51 8.92
CA ILE A 13 14.01 1.54 8.23
C ILE A 13 14.89 2.23 7.18
N ALA A 14 14.38 2.34 5.98
CA ALA A 14 15.10 2.90 4.84
C ALA A 14 14.13 3.41 3.78
N HIS A 15 14.58 4.34 2.96
CA HIS A 15 13.90 4.64 1.70
C HIS A 15 14.07 3.49 0.70
N ILE A 16 13.22 3.44 -0.32
CA ILE A 16 13.33 2.49 -1.44
C ILE A 16 14.72 2.63 -2.07
N ASP A 17 15.34 1.53 -2.44
CA ASP A 17 16.67 1.45 -3.04
C ASP A 17 17.86 1.91 -2.17
N HIS A 18 17.69 2.26 -0.89
CA HIS A 18 18.80 2.56 0.02
C HIS A 18 19.58 1.31 0.47
N GLY A 19 19.15 0.11 0.03
CA GLY A 19 19.86 -1.15 0.25
C GLY A 19 19.47 -1.88 1.52
N LYS A 20 18.24 -1.68 2.01
CA LYS A 20 17.66 -2.37 3.17
C LYS A 20 17.76 -3.90 3.05
N SER A 21 17.16 -4.49 2.00
CA SER A 21 17.15 -5.95 1.79
C SER A 21 18.55 -6.52 1.58
N THR A 22 19.45 -5.77 0.92
CA THR A 22 20.86 -6.16 0.77
C THR A 22 21.60 -6.20 2.10
N LEU A 23 21.33 -5.24 3.00
CA LEU A 23 21.91 -5.22 4.34
C LEU A 23 21.38 -6.38 5.19
N ALA A 24 20.08 -6.67 5.09
CA ALA A 24 19.44 -7.81 5.73
C ALA A 24 20.06 -9.14 5.28
N ASP A 25 20.27 -9.35 3.98
CA ASP A 25 20.95 -10.51 3.43
C ASP A 25 22.37 -10.66 3.98
N ARG A 26 23.07 -9.53 4.15
CA ARG A 26 24.42 -9.53 4.72
C ARG A 26 24.42 -9.93 6.19
N PHE A 27 23.46 -9.49 6.99
CA PHE A 27 23.30 -9.95 8.38
C PHE A 27 23.04 -11.47 8.45
N ILE A 28 22.14 -11.98 7.61
CA ILE A 28 21.83 -13.41 7.52
C ILE A 28 23.10 -14.21 7.16
N GLN A 29 23.88 -13.74 6.23
CA GLN A 29 25.12 -14.37 5.80
C GLN A 29 26.16 -14.39 6.92
N MET A 30 26.39 -13.25 7.57
CA MET A 30 27.43 -13.11 8.61
C MET A 30 27.12 -13.89 9.87
N CYS A 31 25.85 -14.00 10.23
CA CYS A 31 25.38 -14.79 11.38
C CYS A 31 25.19 -16.28 11.04
N GLY A 32 25.50 -16.71 9.81
CA GLY A 32 25.38 -18.13 9.43
C GLY A 32 23.96 -18.65 9.35
N GLY A 33 22.97 -17.77 9.14
CA GLY A 33 21.55 -18.12 9.03
C GLY A 33 21.26 -19.03 7.83
N LEU A 34 22.00 -18.86 6.72
CA LEU A 34 21.95 -19.69 5.52
C LEU A 34 23.35 -20.04 5.05
N THR A 35 23.49 -21.19 4.39
CA THR A 35 24.74 -21.57 3.70
C THR A 35 24.92 -20.77 2.42
N ALA A 36 26.16 -20.63 1.94
CA ALA A 36 26.45 -19.90 0.69
C ALA A 36 25.71 -20.45 -0.55
N ARG A 37 25.27 -21.73 -0.51
CA ARG A 37 24.47 -22.35 -1.59
C ARG A 37 22.97 -22.05 -1.48
N GLU A 38 22.49 -21.72 -0.29
CA GLU A 38 21.08 -21.39 -0.02
C GLU A 38 20.81 -19.89 -0.11
N MET A 39 21.87 -19.07 -0.10
CA MET A 39 21.75 -17.62 -0.28
C MET A 39 21.29 -17.32 -1.71
N SER A 40 20.18 -16.64 -1.82
CA SER A 40 19.71 -15.94 -3.02
C SER A 40 19.73 -14.44 -2.75
N GLU A 41 19.60 -13.62 -3.75
CA GLU A 41 19.39 -12.20 -3.54
C GLU A 41 17.99 -11.98 -2.92
N GLN A 42 17.88 -11.05 -1.97
CA GLN A 42 16.63 -10.69 -1.28
C GLN A 42 15.94 -11.90 -0.64
N VAL A 43 16.66 -12.60 0.24
CA VAL A 43 16.18 -13.84 0.90
C VAL A 43 14.86 -13.62 1.65
N LEU A 44 14.63 -12.43 2.16
CA LEU A 44 13.43 -12.08 2.92
C LEU A 44 12.26 -11.65 2.04
N ASP A 45 12.51 -11.16 0.84
CA ASP A 45 11.45 -10.83 -0.11
C ASP A 45 10.88 -12.13 -0.68
N SER A 46 9.95 -12.75 0.07
CA SER A 46 9.44 -14.10 -0.20
C SER A 46 8.40 -14.15 -1.32
N MET A 47 7.75 -13.03 -1.62
CA MET A 47 6.79 -12.93 -2.70
C MET A 47 7.51 -12.66 -4.03
N ASP A 48 7.04 -13.30 -5.12
CA ASP A 48 7.56 -12.98 -6.45
C ASP A 48 7.33 -11.51 -6.80
N LEU A 49 6.22 -10.94 -6.33
CA LEU A 49 5.86 -9.56 -6.54
C LEU A 49 6.82 -8.57 -5.85
N GLU A 50 7.34 -8.90 -4.65
CA GLU A 50 8.38 -8.13 -3.96
C GLU A 50 9.66 -8.06 -4.79
N ARG A 51 10.09 -9.22 -5.30
CA ARG A 51 11.31 -9.33 -6.14
C ARG A 51 11.17 -8.65 -7.49
N GLU A 52 10.00 -8.78 -8.15
CA GLU A 52 9.74 -8.13 -9.43
C GLU A 52 9.73 -6.60 -9.32
N ARG A 53 9.16 -6.07 -8.22
CA ARG A 53 9.03 -4.63 -7.99
C ARG A 53 10.21 -4.02 -7.24
N GLY A 54 11.09 -4.84 -6.67
CA GLY A 54 12.23 -4.39 -5.86
C GLY A 54 11.83 -3.69 -4.56
N ILE A 55 10.67 -4.02 -4.00
CA ILE A 55 10.14 -3.41 -2.77
C ILE A 55 9.70 -4.49 -1.79
N THR A 56 9.95 -4.29 -0.50
CA THR A 56 9.34 -5.11 0.55
C THR A 56 7.88 -4.68 0.73
N ILE A 57 6.97 -5.63 0.62
CA ILE A 57 5.52 -5.41 0.79
C ILE A 57 5.11 -5.80 2.20
N LYS A 58 5.61 -6.93 2.68
CA LYS A 58 5.25 -7.50 3.97
C LYS A 58 6.44 -7.60 4.91
N ALA A 59 6.24 -7.18 6.16
CA ALA A 59 7.25 -7.33 7.20
C ALA A 59 7.56 -8.81 7.46
N GLN A 60 8.84 -9.14 7.51
CA GLN A 60 9.33 -10.48 7.84
C GLN A 60 10.25 -10.43 9.06
N SER A 61 10.14 -11.43 9.92
CA SER A 61 10.98 -11.54 11.10
C SER A 61 12.02 -12.63 10.94
N VAL A 62 13.25 -12.35 11.35
CA VAL A 62 14.35 -13.32 11.36
C VAL A 62 15.06 -13.26 12.70
N THR A 63 15.36 -14.44 13.24
CA THR A 63 16.19 -14.61 14.42
C THR A 63 17.58 -15.10 14.00
N LEU A 64 18.62 -14.41 14.41
CA LEU A 64 20.02 -14.72 14.09
C LEU A 64 20.82 -14.82 15.39
N ASP A 65 21.78 -15.75 15.42
CA ASP A 65 22.73 -15.87 16.53
C ASP A 65 24.05 -15.17 16.12
N PHE A 66 24.40 -14.10 16.82
CA PHE A 66 25.60 -13.32 16.54
C PHE A 66 26.67 -13.53 17.62
N PRO A 67 27.82 -14.15 17.29
CA PRO A 67 28.95 -14.26 18.19
C PRO A 67 29.72 -12.93 18.24
N SER A 68 29.58 -12.21 19.36
CA SER A 68 30.25 -10.93 19.58
C SER A 68 31.69 -11.09 20.03
N GLU A 69 32.48 -10.01 19.89
CA GLU A 69 33.87 -9.91 20.33
C GLU A 69 34.03 -10.01 21.86
N ASP A 70 32.97 -9.76 22.61
CA ASP A 70 32.95 -9.95 24.08
C ASP A 70 32.90 -11.43 24.52
N GLY A 71 32.87 -12.36 23.55
CA GLY A 71 32.83 -13.81 23.75
C GLY A 71 31.44 -14.35 24.04
N LYS A 72 30.39 -13.52 24.02
CA LYS A 72 28.99 -13.92 24.17
C LYS A 72 28.29 -14.08 22.84
N THR A 73 27.22 -14.86 22.84
CA THR A 73 26.33 -14.97 21.69
C THR A 73 25.05 -14.18 21.96
N TYR A 74 24.74 -13.25 21.07
CA TYR A 74 23.52 -12.44 21.11
C TYR A 74 22.49 -12.99 20.14
N GLN A 75 21.24 -13.06 20.59
CA GLN A 75 20.09 -13.35 19.74
C GLN A 75 19.58 -12.04 19.14
N LEU A 76 19.72 -11.90 17.84
CA LEU A 76 19.26 -10.76 17.07
C LEU A 76 17.93 -11.13 16.41
N ASN A 77 16.84 -10.51 16.85
CA ASN A 77 15.55 -10.62 16.22
C ASN A 77 15.36 -9.36 15.37
N PHE A 78 15.48 -9.50 14.08
CA PHE A 78 15.30 -8.38 13.21
C PHE A 78 14.00 -8.50 12.41
N ILE A 79 13.28 -7.39 12.27
CA ILE A 79 12.04 -7.31 11.53
C ILE A 79 12.29 -6.41 10.32
N ASP A 80 12.23 -7.00 9.13
CA ASP A 80 12.32 -6.26 7.87
C ASP A 80 11.01 -5.51 7.60
N THR A 81 11.08 -4.20 7.34
CA THR A 81 9.91 -3.34 7.18
C THR A 81 9.79 -2.83 5.75
N PRO A 82 8.56 -2.62 5.23
CA PRO A 82 8.37 -1.91 3.98
C PRO A 82 8.96 -0.49 4.02
N GLY A 83 9.43 0.01 2.88
CA GLY A 83 9.97 1.37 2.77
C GLY A 83 9.00 2.40 2.21
N HIS A 84 7.85 2.00 1.65
CA HIS A 84 6.92 2.88 0.95
C HIS A 84 5.85 3.47 1.89
N VAL A 85 5.43 4.72 1.62
CA VAL A 85 4.44 5.45 2.43
C VAL A 85 3.11 4.71 2.58
N ASP A 86 2.65 4.01 1.54
CA ASP A 86 1.40 3.22 1.58
C ASP A 86 1.43 2.09 2.62
N PHE A 87 2.63 1.68 3.08
CA PHE A 87 2.82 0.64 4.09
C PHE A 87 3.22 1.18 5.46
N SER A 88 3.03 2.47 5.72
CA SER A 88 3.36 3.10 7.02
C SER A 88 2.70 2.39 8.21
N TYR A 89 1.52 1.80 8.02
CA TYR A 89 0.85 0.97 9.01
C TYR A 89 1.63 -0.31 9.36
N GLU A 90 2.20 -1.00 8.35
CA GLU A 90 3.07 -2.16 8.53
C GLU A 90 4.37 -1.78 9.26
N VAL A 91 4.95 -0.64 8.90
CA VAL A 91 6.15 -0.10 9.57
C VAL A 91 5.87 0.15 11.04
N SER A 92 4.80 0.87 11.37
CA SER A 92 4.42 1.17 12.75
C SER A 92 4.23 -0.08 13.61
N ARG A 93 3.60 -1.14 13.07
CA ARG A 93 3.42 -2.42 13.78
C ARG A 93 4.73 -3.14 14.02
N SER A 94 5.59 -3.16 13.03
CA SER A 94 6.90 -3.82 13.12
C SER A 94 7.80 -3.13 14.13
N LEU A 95 7.80 -1.79 14.16
CA LEU A 95 8.53 -1.00 15.14
C LEU A 95 8.03 -1.26 16.57
N ALA A 96 6.73 -1.42 16.79
CA ALA A 96 6.16 -1.73 18.10
C ALA A 96 6.64 -3.07 18.69
N ALA A 97 7.26 -3.92 17.89
CA ALA A 97 7.88 -5.17 18.35
C ALA A 97 9.39 -5.04 18.62
N CYS A 98 9.96 -3.84 18.53
CA CYS A 98 11.39 -3.59 18.60
C CYS A 98 11.74 -2.63 19.74
N GLU A 99 13.00 -2.66 20.19
CA GLU A 99 13.62 -1.68 21.06
C GLU A 99 14.49 -0.68 20.30
N GLY A 100 14.86 -1.00 19.04
CA GLY A 100 15.66 -0.10 18.22
C GLY A 100 15.36 -0.21 16.74
N ALA A 101 15.88 0.77 15.99
CA ALA A 101 15.80 0.81 14.54
C ALA A 101 17.12 1.24 13.91
N LEU A 102 17.51 0.58 12.82
CA LEU A 102 18.60 1.04 11.96
C LEU A 102 18.02 1.96 10.89
N LEU A 103 18.38 3.24 10.90
CA LEU A 103 18.05 4.21 9.87
C LEU A 103 19.10 4.14 8.76
N VAL A 104 18.82 3.42 7.68
CA VAL A 104 19.75 3.23 6.57
C VAL A 104 19.55 4.32 5.52
N VAL A 105 20.60 5.11 5.28
CA VAL A 105 20.62 6.19 4.29
C VAL A 105 21.70 5.89 3.25
N ASP A 106 21.35 6.05 1.98
CA ASP A 106 22.29 5.94 0.86
C ASP A 106 23.28 7.12 0.88
N ALA A 107 24.58 6.83 0.96
CA ALA A 107 25.63 7.85 1.01
C ALA A 107 25.76 8.67 -0.29
N ALA A 108 25.12 8.24 -1.39
CA ALA A 108 25.13 8.94 -2.66
C ALA A 108 23.84 9.73 -2.92
N GLN A 109 22.69 9.26 -2.41
CA GLN A 109 21.38 9.91 -2.61
C GLN A 109 21.02 10.88 -1.49
N GLY A 110 21.47 10.61 -0.25
CA GLY A 110 21.17 11.43 0.91
C GLY A 110 19.84 11.08 1.58
N VAL A 111 19.35 12.03 2.40
CA VAL A 111 18.11 11.87 3.16
C VAL A 111 16.89 12.06 2.28
N GLU A 112 15.92 11.15 2.43
CA GLU A 112 14.66 11.14 1.69
C GLU A 112 13.46 11.27 2.65
N ALA A 113 12.30 11.79 2.18
CA ALA A 113 11.14 12.09 3.03
C ALA A 113 10.62 10.88 3.82
N GLN A 114 10.65 9.69 3.23
CA GLN A 114 10.21 8.46 3.91
C GLN A 114 11.17 8.06 5.04
N SER A 115 12.48 8.29 4.88
CA SER A 115 13.46 8.07 5.95
C SER A 115 13.16 8.96 7.15
N VAL A 116 12.80 10.22 6.91
CA VAL A 116 12.40 11.19 7.94
C VAL A 116 11.13 10.73 8.66
N ALA A 117 10.07 10.40 7.90
CA ALA A 117 8.78 9.99 8.45
C ALA A 117 8.90 8.70 9.29
N ASN A 118 9.61 7.69 8.78
CA ASN A 118 9.82 6.43 9.49
C ASN A 118 10.69 6.61 10.74
N CYS A 119 11.69 7.50 10.68
CA CYS A 119 12.52 7.85 11.83
C CYS A 119 11.67 8.48 12.95
N TYR A 120 10.82 9.46 12.62
CA TYR A 120 9.93 10.07 13.61
C TYR A 120 8.97 9.06 14.21
N THR A 121 8.41 8.15 13.39
CA THR A 121 7.56 7.05 13.90
C THR A 121 8.31 6.16 14.90
N ALA A 122 9.59 5.86 14.66
CA ALA A 122 10.43 5.10 15.59
C ALA A 122 10.68 5.86 16.90
N VAL A 123 11.04 7.15 16.80
CA VAL A 123 11.28 8.02 17.97
C VAL A 123 10.02 8.22 18.81
N GLU A 124 8.85 8.43 18.17
CA GLU A 124 7.55 8.57 18.87
C GLU A 124 7.18 7.30 19.64
N GLN A 125 7.61 6.13 19.18
CA GLN A 125 7.44 4.85 19.88
C GLN A 125 8.52 4.58 20.94
N GLY A 126 9.48 5.50 21.11
CA GLY A 126 10.54 5.40 22.12
C GLY A 126 11.68 4.46 21.75
N LEU A 127 11.86 4.15 20.45
CA LEU A 127 12.95 3.30 20.00
C LEU A 127 14.28 4.05 19.94
N GLU A 128 15.37 3.34 20.22
CA GLU A 128 16.72 3.83 19.93
C GLU A 128 16.97 3.77 18.42
N VAL A 129 17.35 4.90 17.78
CA VAL A 129 17.56 4.98 16.35
C VAL A 129 19.03 5.13 16.03
N LEU A 130 19.61 4.15 15.34
CA LEU A 130 21.00 4.14 14.91
C LEU A 130 21.09 4.50 13.42
N PRO A 131 21.66 5.67 13.07
CA PRO A 131 21.89 6.05 11.68
C PRO A 131 23.06 5.27 11.08
N VAL A 132 22.86 4.83 9.82
CA VAL A 132 23.80 4.03 9.04
C VAL A 132 23.89 4.58 7.62
N LEU A 133 25.10 4.95 7.19
CA LEU A 133 25.37 5.31 5.80
C LEU A 133 25.74 4.07 5.01
N ASN A 134 24.91 3.71 4.04
CA ASN A 134 25.14 2.57 3.16
C ASN A 134 25.66 3.02 1.79
N LYS A 135 26.17 2.05 1.02
CA LYS A 135 26.72 2.22 -0.32
C LYS A 135 27.95 3.15 -0.37
N ILE A 136 28.78 3.12 0.66
CA ILE A 136 30.04 3.88 0.69
C ILE A 136 31.04 3.47 -0.38
N ASP A 137 30.83 2.31 -1.01
CA ASP A 137 31.61 1.79 -2.12
C ASP A 137 31.36 2.52 -3.45
N LEU A 138 30.31 3.34 -3.54
CA LEU A 138 29.99 4.07 -4.75
C LEU A 138 30.92 5.29 -4.94
N PRO A 139 31.40 5.55 -6.17
CA PRO A 139 32.27 6.70 -6.44
C PRO A 139 31.65 8.08 -6.11
N GLN A 140 30.31 8.18 -6.16
CA GLN A 140 29.54 9.38 -5.87
C GLN A 140 29.10 9.47 -4.41
N ALA A 141 29.53 8.56 -3.53
CA ALA A 141 29.19 8.64 -2.11
C ALA A 141 29.82 9.86 -1.46
N GLU A 142 29.01 10.65 -0.72
CA GLU A 142 29.42 11.85 0.01
C GLU A 142 29.06 11.71 1.51
N PRO A 143 29.73 10.80 2.27
CA PRO A 143 29.33 10.45 3.64
C PRO A 143 29.25 11.65 4.58
N GLU A 144 30.17 12.61 4.49
CA GLU A 144 30.23 13.80 5.37
C GLU A 144 29.03 14.71 5.12
N LYS A 145 28.67 14.93 3.85
CA LYS A 145 27.50 15.71 3.45
C LYS A 145 26.20 15.06 3.94
N VAL A 146 26.05 13.75 3.71
CA VAL A 146 24.84 13.02 4.11
C VAL A 146 24.73 12.94 5.64
N THR A 147 25.85 12.83 6.36
CA THR A 147 25.86 12.96 7.82
C THR A 147 25.26 14.31 8.25
N GLN A 148 25.69 15.41 7.61
CA GLN A 148 25.15 16.74 7.93
C GLN A 148 23.66 16.85 7.57
N GLU A 149 23.21 16.25 6.48
CA GLU A 149 21.78 16.18 6.13
C GLU A 149 20.95 15.45 7.21
N ILE A 150 21.45 14.35 7.78
CA ILE A 150 20.79 13.63 8.88
C ILE A 150 20.63 14.54 10.10
N VAL A 151 21.65 15.28 10.47
CA VAL A 151 21.60 16.24 11.58
C VAL A 151 20.62 17.37 11.29
N ASP A 152 20.71 17.99 10.11
CA ASP A 152 19.96 19.21 9.79
C ASP A 152 18.48 18.94 9.48
N ILE A 153 18.15 17.78 8.86
CA ILE A 153 16.81 17.48 8.37
C ILE A 153 16.04 16.60 9.38
N ILE A 154 16.71 15.58 9.94
CA ILE A 154 16.07 14.65 10.88
C ILE A 154 16.21 15.14 12.33
N GLY A 155 17.31 15.80 12.64
CA GLY A 155 17.58 16.31 13.99
C GLY A 155 18.19 15.26 14.93
N LEU A 156 18.76 14.18 14.39
CA LEU A 156 19.48 13.19 15.19
C LEU A 156 20.86 13.73 15.54
N ASP A 157 21.26 13.57 16.81
CA ASP A 157 22.64 13.86 17.24
C ASP A 157 23.55 12.71 16.77
N VAL A 158 24.42 12.99 15.81
CA VAL A 158 25.29 12.00 15.19
C VAL A 158 26.74 12.32 15.51
N THR A 159 27.19 11.94 16.70
CA THR A 159 28.61 12.03 17.09
C THR A 159 29.47 10.96 16.40
N ASP A 160 28.89 9.80 16.09
CA ASP A 160 29.50 8.71 15.33
C ASP A 160 28.44 8.03 14.47
N ILE A 161 28.70 7.89 13.16
CA ILE A 161 27.78 7.24 12.22
C ILE A 161 28.45 6.01 11.60
N SER A 162 27.73 4.88 11.57
CA SER A 162 28.23 3.67 10.94
C SER A 162 28.25 3.84 9.43
N LYS A 163 29.42 3.64 8.82
CA LYS A 163 29.62 3.69 7.37
C LYS A 163 29.79 2.25 6.86
N VAL A 164 28.88 1.82 5.98
CA VAL A 164 28.87 0.42 5.50
C VAL A 164 28.68 0.33 3.99
N SER A 165 29.11 -0.77 3.43
CA SER A 165 28.68 -1.25 2.12
C SER A 165 28.02 -2.60 2.28
N ALA A 166 26.69 -2.66 2.21
CA ALA A 166 25.96 -3.92 2.24
C ALA A 166 26.38 -4.85 1.08
N LYS A 167 26.76 -4.27 -0.07
CA LYS A 167 27.21 -5.01 -1.25
C LYS A 167 28.56 -5.70 -1.02
N THR A 168 29.55 -5.04 -0.47
CA THR A 168 30.90 -5.59 -0.25
C THR A 168 31.04 -6.27 1.11
N GLY A 169 30.23 -5.90 2.09
CA GLY A 169 30.30 -6.35 3.48
C GLY A 169 31.17 -5.47 4.37
N GLU A 170 31.75 -4.40 3.83
CA GLU A 170 32.58 -3.44 4.58
C GLU A 170 31.78 -2.76 5.68
N GLY A 171 32.33 -2.66 6.90
CA GLY A 171 31.72 -2.00 8.05
C GLY A 171 30.53 -2.73 8.69
N VAL A 172 30.06 -3.84 8.11
CA VAL A 172 28.83 -4.51 8.57
C VAL A 172 29.03 -5.23 9.90
N ARG A 173 30.19 -5.83 10.13
CA ARG A 173 30.48 -6.49 11.42
C ARG A 173 30.54 -5.47 12.55
N GLU A 174 31.22 -4.38 12.33
CA GLU A 174 31.34 -3.24 13.23
C GLU A 174 29.96 -2.65 13.55
N LEU A 175 29.07 -2.57 12.55
CA LEU A 175 27.69 -2.16 12.75
C LEU A 175 26.94 -3.12 13.69
N LEU A 176 27.09 -4.45 13.54
CA LEU A 176 26.47 -5.42 14.44
C LEU A 176 27.02 -5.33 15.88
N GLU A 177 28.34 -5.12 16.05
CA GLU A 177 28.95 -4.90 17.35
C GLU A 177 28.44 -3.59 18.03
N ARG A 178 28.22 -2.55 17.23
CA ARG A 178 27.64 -1.31 17.71
C ARG A 178 26.16 -1.50 18.10
N LEU A 179 25.40 -2.18 17.27
CA LEU A 179 23.98 -2.48 17.49
C LEU A 179 23.75 -3.16 18.85
N ILE A 180 24.53 -4.18 19.20
CA ILE A 180 24.37 -4.88 20.48
C ILE A 180 24.73 -4.04 21.70
N LYS A 181 25.54 -2.99 21.52
CA LYS A 181 25.94 -2.04 22.59
C LYS A 181 24.91 -0.93 22.79
N GLU A 182 24.37 -0.39 21.72
CA GLU A 182 23.53 0.81 21.76
C GLU A 182 22.04 0.49 21.84
N ILE A 183 21.54 -0.55 21.14
CA ILE A 183 20.14 -0.95 21.28
C ILE A 183 19.95 -1.65 22.64
N PRO A 184 19.00 -1.18 23.48
CA PRO A 184 18.76 -1.80 24.77
C PRO A 184 18.19 -3.23 24.62
N PRO A 185 18.41 -4.10 25.62
CA PRO A 185 17.74 -5.39 25.67
C PRO A 185 16.24 -5.20 25.92
N PRO A 186 15.39 -6.17 25.53
CA PRO A 186 13.98 -6.12 25.82
C PRO A 186 13.72 -6.20 27.32
N GLU A 187 12.66 -5.53 27.77
CA GLU A 187 12.15 -5.66 29.12
C GLU A 187 11.17 -6.82 29.24
N GLY A 188 11.04 -7.41 30.44
CA GLY A 188 10.05 -8.46 30.71
C GLY A 188 10.46 -9.38 31.86
N ASP A 189 9.47 -10.09 32.39
CA ASP A 189 9.64 -11.09 33.44
C ASP A 189 9.18 -12.46 32.93
N VAL A 190 10.11 -13.40 32.80
CA VAL A 190 9.84 -14.77 32.34
C VAL A 190 8.96 -15.58 33.33
N THR A 191 8.86 -15.15 34.60
CA THR A 191 8.04 -15.80 35.63
C THR A 191 6.63 -15.23 35.74
N ALA A 192 6.38 -14.10 35.11
CA ALA A 192 5.07 -13.48 35.08
C ALA A 192 4.06 -14.31 34.25
N PRO A 193 2.76 -14.05 34.39
CA PRO A 193 1.76 -14.59 33.45
C PRO A 193 2.05 -14.20 32.00
N LEU A 194 1.84 -15.14 31.09
CA LEU A 194 2.01 -14.88 29.64
C LEU A 194 1.23 -13.66 29.19
N GLN A 195 1.92 -12.76 28.52
CA GLN A 195 1.36 -11.71 27.67
C GLN A 195 2.17 -11.68 26.38
N ALA A 196 1.55 -12.05 25.26
CA ALA A 196 2.19 -11.99 23.96
C ALA A 196 1.34 -11.16 22.99
N LEU A 197 1.98 -10.26 22.26
CA LEU A 197 1.35 -9.41 21.26
C LEU A 197 1.38 -10.12 19.90
N ILE A 198 0.24 -10.20 19.21
CA ILE A 198 0.16 -10.67 17.83
C ILE A 198 0.58 -9.53 16.92
N ILE A 199 1.75 -9.66 16.29
CA ILE A 199 2.31 -8.65 15.37
C ILE A 199 1.71 -8.83 13.99
N ASP A 200 1.61 -10.09 13.54
CA ASP A 200 1.11 -10.45 12.21
C ASP A 200 0.46 -11.84 12.23
N SER A 201 -0.38 -12.13 11.23
CA SER A 201 -1.00 -13.45 11.07
C SER A 201 -1.22 -13.75 9.59
N TRP A 202 -1.08 -15.03 9.21
CA TRP A 202 -1.37 -15.49 7.85
C TRP A 202 -1.96 -16.89 7.84
N PHE A 203 -2.60 -17.23 6.75
CA PHE A 203 -3.16 -18.55 6.56
C PHE A 203 -2.17 -19.46 5.84
N ASP A 204 -1.89 -20.61 6.46
CA ASP A 204 -1.11 -21.69 5.86
C ASP A 204 -2.07 -22.86 5.57
N ASN A 205 -2.03 -23.39 4.35
CA ASN A 205 -2.97 -24.44 3.92
C ASN A 205 -2.87 -25.74 4.75
N TYR A 206 -1.74 -25.99 5.40
CA TYR A 206 -1.48 -27.20 6.21
C TYR A 206 -1.64 -26.97 7.71
N LEU A 207 -1.32 -25.79 8.18
CA LEU A 207 -1.24 -25.47 9.61
C LEU A 207 -2.42 -24.63 10.12
N GLY A 208 -3.22 -24.11 9.20
CA GLY A 208 -4.24 -23.11 9.52
C GLY A 208 -3.61 -21.72 9.75
N ILE A 209 -4.07 -21.02 10.78
CA ILE A 209 -3.53 -19.69 11.10
C ILE A 209 -2.20 -19.83 11.84
N VAL A 210 -1.18 -19.19 11.27
CA VAL A 210 0.12 -18.96 11.89
C VAL A 210 0.20 -17.50 12.30
N SER A 211 0.53 -17.25 13.57
CA SER A 211 0.67 -15.88 14.08
C SER A 211 2.12 -15.60 14.47
N LEU A 212 2.66 -14.47 14.02
CA LEU A 212 3.91 -13.90 14.51
C LEU A 212 3.61 -13.17 15.80
N VAL A 213 4.33 -13.51 16.87
CA VAL A 213 4.10 -12.95 18.19
C VAL A 213 5.38 -12.43 18.81
N ARG A 214 5.25 -11.38 19.60
CA ARG A 214 6.25 -10.94 20.56
C ARG A 214 5.79 -11.29 21.97
N VAL A 215 6.58 -12.07 22.70
CA VAL A 215 6.32 -12.36 24.11
C VAL A 215 6.83 -11.19 24.94
N MET A 216 5.90 -10.46 25.58
CA MET A 216 6.23 -9.32 26.45
C MET A 216 6.50 -9.79 27.88
N GLN A 217 5.71 -10.76 28.37
CA GLN A 217 5.82 -11.31 29.71
C GLN A 217 5.61 -12.84 29.70
N GLY A 218 6.24 -13.53 30.61
CA GLY A 218 6.05 -14.97 30.79
C GLY A 218 6.76 -15.81 29.74
N THR A 219 6.22 -17.00 29.53
CA THR A 219 6.73 -17.99 28.57
C THR A 219 5.56 -18.65 27.86
N LEU A 220 5.71 -18.87 26.56
CA LEU A 220 4.76 -19.55 25.69
C LEU A 220 5.39 -20.85 25.19
N SER A 221 4.75 -21.99 25.43
CA SER A 221 5.28 -23.31 25.12
C SER A 221 4.28 -24.13 24.28
N LYS A 222 4.80 -25.10 23.55
CA LYS A 222 3.96 -26.11 22.92
C LYS A 222 3.14 -26.84 23.97
N GLY A 223 1.85 -27.02 23.76
CA GLY A 223 0.90 -27.66 24.68
C GLY A 223 0.24 -26.70 25.67
N ASP A 224 0.65 -25.43 25.69
CA ASP A 224 -0.02 -24.43 26.51
C ASP A 224 -1.44 -24.16 25.97
N ARG A 225 -2.35 -23.86 26.91
CA ARG A 225 -3.68 -23.39 26.55
C ARG A 225 -3.77 -21.88 26.71
N ILE A 226 -3.97 -21.20 25.61
CA ILE A 226 -4.02 -19.75 25.54
C ILE A 226 -5.43 -19.24 25.25
N VAL A 227 -5.65 -17.96 25.52
CA VAL A 227 -6.86 -17.22 25.17
C VAL A 227 -6.47 -16.02 24.35
N VAL A 228 -7.15 -15.80 23.23
CA VAL A 228 -7.10 -14.57 22.45
C VAL A 228 -8.00 -13.55 23.14
N LYS A 229 -7.43 -12.49 23.67
CA LYS A 229 -8.09 -11.61 24.67
C LYS A 229 -9.36 -10.95 24.13
N SER A 230 -9.36 -10.46 22.89
CA SER A 230 -10.52 -9.76 22.31
C SER A 230 -11.68 -10.70 21.98
N THR A 231 -11.37 -11.93 21.57
CA THR A 231 -12.39 -12.93 21.21
C THR A 231 -12.86 -13.77 22.39
N GLY A 232 -12.06 -13.84 23.47
CA GLY A 232 -12.30 -14.69 24.64
C GLY A 232 -12.18 -16.19 24.36
N ARG A 233 -11.74 -16.57 23.16
CA ARG A 233 -11.64 -17.99 22.74
C ARG A 233 -10.34 -18.60 23.16
N SER A 234 -10.42 -19.87 23.62
CA SER A 234 -9.27 -20.66 24.04
C SER A 234 -8.78 -21.53 22.90
N HIS A 235 -7.47 -21.65 22.78
CA HIS A 235 -6.80 -22.49 21.80
C HIS A 235 -5.63 -23.22 22.45
N ASP A 236 -5.37 -24.45 22.00
CA ASP A 236 -4.19 -25.21 22.42
C ASP A 236 -3.05 -24.93 21.45
N VAL A 237 -1.84 -24.70 21.98
CA VAL A 237 -0.66 -24.38 21.17
C VAL A 237 -0.06 -25.67 20.61
N ASP A 238 -0.18 -25.86 19.31
CA ASP A 238 0.35 -27.03 18.61
C ASP A 238 1.85 -26.93 18.36
N GLU A 239 2.33 -25.73 18.03
CA GLU A 239 3.72 -25.46 17.72
C GLU A 239 4.10 -24.02 18.07
N VAL A 240 5.34 -23.84 18.55
CA VAL A 240 6.02 -22.55 18.67
C VAL A 240 7.38 -22.65 18.00
N GLY A 241 7.89 -21.54 17.47
CA GLY A 241 9.19 -21.54 16.81
C GLY A 241 9.68 -20.14 16.42
N ARG A 242 10.82 -20.14 15.73
CA ARG A 242 11.49 -18.92 15.23
C ARG A 242 11.81 -19.07 13.75
N PHE A 243 12.06 -17.96 13.08
CA PHE A 243 12.51 -17.94 11.68
C PHE A 243 14.03 -17.71 11.62
N HIS A 244 14.76 -18.72 11.13
CA HIS A 244 16.22 -18.66 10.89
C HIS A 244 16.58 -18.88 9.41
N PRO A 245 16.41 -18.05 8.51
CA PRO A 245 15.21 -17.46 7.89
C PRO A 245 14.07 -18.46 7.68
N LYS A 246 14.42 -19.78 7.60
CA LYS A 246 13.43 -20.86 7.52
C LYS A 246 12.83 -21.13 8.90
N ARG A 247 11.60 -21.59 8.93
CA ARG A 247 10.93 -21.97 10.15
C ARG A 247 11.71 -23.06 10.92
N ARG A 248 11.95 -22.82 12.20
CA ARG A 248 12.50 -23.82 13.13
C ARG A 248 11.62 -23.90 14.36
N ALA A 249 11.06 -25.08 14.60
CA ALA A 249 10.31 -25.35 15.82
C ALA A 249 11.20 -25.17 17.05
N ALA A 250 10.65 -24.58 18.11
CA ALA A 250 11.28 -24.40 19.40
C ALA A 250 10.43 -25.07 20.50
N LYS A 251 11.02 -25.27 21.67
CA LYS A 251 10.27 -25.79 22.83
C LYS A 251 9.37 -24.71 23.43
N SER A 252 9.86 -23.49 23.45
CA SER A 252 9.17 -22.33 24.02
C SER A 252 9.72 -21.03 23.49
N LEU A 253 8.95 -19.94 23.64
CA LEU A 253 9.34 -18.56 23.50
C LEU A 253 9.18 -17.87 24.85
N SER A 254 10.18 -17.15 25.31
CA SER A 254 10.19 -16.42 26.57
C SER A 254 10.02 -14.93 26.39
N ALA A 255 9.75 -14.21 27.47
CA ALA A 255 9.71 -12.76 27.49
C ALA A 255 10.90 -12.17 26.70
N GLY A 256 10.65 -11.15 25.88
CA GLY A 256 11.63 -10.52 24.99
C GLY A 256 11.81 -11.18 23.64
N GLU A 257 11.35 -12.42 23.43
CA GLU A 257 11.53 -13.12 22.16
C GLU A 257 10.42 -12.86 21.16
N VAL A 258 10.80 -12.86 19.86
CA VAL A 258 9.90 -12.84 18.72
C VAL A 258 9.89 -14.21 18.07
N GLY A 259 8.71 -14.70 17.70
CA GLY A 259 8.58 -16.01 17.06
C GLY A 259 7.17 -16.25 16.54
N TYR A 260 6.92 -17.45 16.02
CA TYR A 260 5.61 -17.83 15.54
C TYR A 260 4.93 -18.84 16.44
N ILE A 261 3.61 -18.84 16.39
CA ILE A 261 2.76 -19.86 16.99
C ILE A 261 1.78 -20.44 15.97
N VAL A 262 1.48 -21.73 16.16
CA VAL A 262 0.36 -22.44 15.55
C VAL A 262 -0.52 -22.95 16.67
N ALA A 263 -1.78 -22.56 16.71
CA ALA A 263 -2.69 -22.86 17.83
C ALA A 263 -4.05 -23.44 17.36
N GLY A 264 -4.07 -24.16 16.23
CA GLY A 264 -5.28 -24.79 15.70
C GLY A 264 -6.44 -23.84 15.42
N ILE A 265 -6.15 -22.55 15.23
CA ILE A 265 -7.17 -21.53 14.97
C ILE A 265 -7.64 -21.70 13.52
N LYS A 266 -8.89 -22.13 13.34
CA LYS A 266 -9.47 -22.37 12.00
C LYS A 266 -10.25 -21.17 11.47
N GLU A 267 -10.73 -20.33 12.36
CA GLU A 267 -11.51 -19.16 11.98
C GLU A 267 -10.57 -17.99 11.62
N ILE A 268 -10.76 -17.43 10.45
CA ILE A 268 -9.93 -16.32 9.93
C ILE A 268 -9.89 -15.11 10.89
N ARG A 269 -10.97 -14.87 11.64
CA ARG A 269 -11.02 -13.81 12.65
C ARG A 269 -10.57 -14.24 14.06
N GLY A 270 -10.01 -15.43 14.19
CA GLY A 270 -9.67 -16.03 15.50
C GLY A 270 -8.40 -15.46 16.15
N ALA A 271 -7.50 -14.85 15.36
CA ALA A 271 -6.23 -14.26 15.83
C ALA A 271 -6.00 -12.88 15.20
N PRO A 272 -6.75 -11.84 15.61
CA PRO A 272 -6.59 -10.50 15.07
C PRO A 272 -5.20 -9.94 15.36
N VAL A 273 -4.62 -9.26 14.39
CA VAL A 273 -3.36 -8.52 14.56
C VAL A 273 -3.54 -7.40 15.59
N GLY A 274 -2.58 -7.26 16.50
CA GLY A 274 -2.64 -6.31 17.63
C GLY A 274 -3.34 -6.86 18.86
N ASP A 275 -3.84 -8.10 18.84
CA ASP A 275 -4.46 -8.71 20.00
C ASP A 275 -3.43 -9.32 20.96
N THR A 276 -3.86 -9.61 22.17
CA THR A 276 -3.04 -10.16 23.22
C THR A 276 -3.37 -11.63 23.48
N LEU A 277 -2.35 -12.46 23.50
CA LEU A 277 -2.44 -13.84 23.97
C LEU A 277 -2.15 -13.90 25.47
N ILE A 278 -3.07 -14.51 26.21
CA ILE A 278 -2.97 -14.69 27.67
C ILE A 278 -3.18 -16.15 28.05
N PRO A 279 -2.77 -16.60 29.26
CA PRO A 279 -2.99 -17.97 29.72
C PRO A 279 -4.48 -18.21 29.97
N HIS A 280 -4.98 -19.40 29.61
CA HIS A 280 -6.38 -19.79 29.84
C HIS A 280 -6.85 -19.64 31.29
N GLY A 281 -6.01 -19.86 32.27
CA GLY A 281 -6.38 -19.76 33.68
C GLY A 281 -6.29 -18.38 34.32
N LYS A 282 -5.93 -17.31 33.55
CA LYS A 282 -5.69 -15.95 34.04
C LYS A 282 -6.34 -14.90 33.15
N LEU A 283 -7.68 -14.98 33.03
CA LEU A 283 -8.48 -14.09 32.14
C LEU A 283 -8.45 -12.62 32.55
N ASP A 284 -8.08 -12.30 33.78
CA ASP A 284 -7.87 -10.97 34.34
C ASP A 284 -6.56 -10.31 33.87
N THR A 285 -5.64 -11.07 33.27
CA THR A 285 -4.41 -10.51 32.67
C THR A 285 -4.76 -9.38 31.72
N PRO A 286 -4.19 -8.16 31.88
CA PRO A 286 -4.54 -7.01 31.05
C PRO A 286 -4.15 -7.23 29.59
N ALA A 287 -4.90 -6.61 28.68
CA ALA A 287 -4.51 -6.55 27.28
C ALA A 287 -3.31 -5.60 27.10
N LEU A 288 -2.41 -5.95 26.19
CA LEU A 288 -1.37 -5.05 25.74
C LEU A 288 -1.99 -3.92 24.89
N PRO A 289 -1.34 -2.77 24.78
CA PRO A 289 -1.72 -1.77 23.79
C PRO A 289 -1.71 -2.41 22.41
N GLY A 290 -2.87 -2.42 21.76
CA GLY A 290 -2.99 -2.92 20.39
C GLY A 290 -2.58 -1.85 19.37
N PHE A 291 -2.75 -2.16 18.10
CA PHE A 291 -2.49 -1.21 17.03
C PHE A 291 -3.71 -0.35 16.72
N ALA A 292 -3.49 0.91 16.34
CA ALA A 292 -4.53 1.76 15.79
C ALA A 292 -5.08 1.08 14.51
N LYS A 293 -6.40 1.19 14.29
CA LYS A 293 -6.98 0.67 13.05
C LYS A 293 -6.50 1.51 11.87
N ALA A 294 -6.00 0.86 10.84
CA ALA A 294 -5.69 1.51 9.59
C ALA A 294 -6.96 2.14 9.00
N LYS A 295 -6.84 3.39 8.53
CA LYS A 295 -7.92 4.09 7.85
C LYS A 295 -7.61 4.11 6.36
N PRO A 296 -8.42 3.45 5.52
CA PRO A 296 -8.22 3.51 4.08
C PRO A 296 -8.29 4.95 3.56
N GLN A 297 -7.41 5.26 2.62
CA GLN A 297 -7.32 6.58 1.97
C GLN A 297 -7.94 6.55 0.57
N VAL A 298 -7.87 5.39 -0.09
CA VAL A 298 -8.34 5.17 -1.46
C VAL A 298 -9.35 4.04 -1.46
N TYR A 299 -10.41 4.19 -2.25
CA TYR A 299 -11.45 3.18 -2.41
C TYR A 299 -11.65 2.86 -3.89
N ALA A 300 -11.76 1.58 -4.23
CA ALA A 300 -12.15 1.12 -5.56
C ALA A 300 -13.13 -0.04 -5.47
N GLY A 301 -14.00 -0.18 -6.46
CA GLY A 301 -14.82 -1.36 -6.63
C GLY A 301 -14.04 -2.40 -7.42
N LEU A 302 -13.97 -3.63 -6.92
CA LEU A 302 -13.41 -4.78 -7.63
C LEU A 302 -14.54 -5.77 -7.92
N PHE A 303 -14.63 -6.20 -9.18
CA PHE A 303 -15.70 -7.07 -9.67
C PHE A 303 -15.10 -8.25 -10.44
N PRO A 304 -15.54 -9.48 -10.19
CA PRO A 304 -15.09 -10.62 -10.98
C PRO A 304 -15.65 -10.52 -12.41
N VAL A 305 -14.83 -10.89 -13.40
CA VAL A 305 -15.26 -10.93 -14.81
C VAL A 305 -16.40 -11.95 -15.01
N LEU A 306 -16.31 -13.09 -14.32
CA LEU A 306 -17.35 -14.12 -14.33
C LEU A 306 -18.13 -14.05 -13.01
N SER A 307 -19.46 -14.01 -13.11
CA SER A 307 -20.33 -13.95 -11.92
C SER A 307 -20.17 -15.16 -10.99
N ASP A 308 -19.78 -16.31 -11.55
CA ASP A 308 -19.56 -17.55 -10.79
C ASP A 308 -18.34 -17.47 -9.86
N ASP A 309 -17.41 -16.57 -10.14
CA ASP A 309 -16.20 -16.38 -9.32
C ASP A 309 -16.45 -15.54 -8.05
N PHE A 310 -17.67 -15.02 -7.83
CA PHE A 310 -17.96 -14.13 -6.69
C PHE A 310 -17.68 -14.78 -5.33
N GLU A 311 -18.07 -16.05 -5.14
CA GLU A 311 -17.81 -16.76 -3.87
C GLU A 311 -16.31 -17.03 -3.66
N SER A 312 -15.60 -17.44 -4.72
CA SER A 312 -14.16 -17.63 -4.68
C SER A 312 -13.44 -16.31 -4.36
N PHE A 313 -13.92 -15.20 -4.92
CA PHE A 313 -13.40 -13.87 -4.64
C PHE A 313 -13.63 -13.46 -3.17
N ARG A 314 -14.82 -13.73 -2.62
CA ARG A 314 -15.10 -13.49 -1.20
C ARG A 314 -14.14 -14.26 -0.29
N GLU A 315 -13.93 -15.55 -0.56
CA GLU A 315 -13.01 -16.38 0.22
C GLU A 315 -11.55 -15.89 0.11
N ALA A 316 -11.13 -15.47 -1.09
CA ALA A 316 -9.81 -14.90 -1.31
C ALA A 316 -9.61 -13.61 -0.48
N LEU A 317 -10.60 -12.70 -0.48
CA LEU A 317 -10.56 -11.48 0.33
C LEU A 317 -10.50 -11.77 1.83
N GLU A 318 -11.24 -12.78 2.32
CA GLU A 318 -11.18 -13.18 3.71
C GLU A 318 -9.79 -13.68 4.12
N LYS A 319 -9.15 -14.51 3.29
CA LYS A 319 -7.79 -15.00 3.51
C LYS A 319 -6.76 -13.87 3.42
N LEU A 320 -6.91 -12.99 2.43
CA LEU A 320 -6.00 -11.87 2.22
C LEU A 320 -6.07 -10.86 3.38
N ARG A 321 -7.27 -10.60 3.92
CA ARG A 321 -7.49 -9.73 5.07
C ARG A 321 -6.81 -10.24 6.35
N LEU A 322 -6.65 -11.53 6.51
CA LEU A 322 -5.88 -12.07 7.62
C LEU A 322 -4.41 -11.69 7.51
N ASN A 323 -3.91 -11.73 6.28
CA ASN A 323 -2.53 -11.43 5.94
C ASN A 323 -2.28 -9.90 5.92
N ASP A 324 -3.30 -9.12 5.57
CA ASP A 324 -3.27 -7.67 5.51
C ASP A 324 -4.40 -7.07 6.35
N ALA A 325 -4.07 -6.71 7.60
CA ALA A 325 -5.04 -6.16 8.55
C ALA A 325 -5.52 -4.75 8.18
N SER A 326 -4.89 -4.08 7.22
CA SER A 326 -5.31 -2.77 6.70
C SER A 326 -6.43 -2.88 5.65
N LEU A 327 -6.64 -4.07 5.10
CA LEU A 327 -7.63 -4.30 4.05
C LEU A 327 -9.06 -4.19 4.60
N PHE A 328 -9.79 -3.24 4.09
CA PHE A 328 -11.22 -3.05 4.36
C PHE A 328 -12.02 -3.40 3.11
N TYR A 329 -13.12 -4.12 3.24
CA TYR A 329 -14.02 -4.38 2.12
C TYR A 329 -15.47 -4.55 2.58
N GLU A 330 -16.40 -4.15 1.71
CA GLU A 330 -17.83 -4.34 1.85
C GLU A 330 -18.44 -4.81 0.51
N PRO A 331 -19.53 -5.59 0.53
CA PRO A 331 -20.21 -5.98 -0.70
C PRO A 331 -20.70 -4.75 -1.48
N GLU A 332 -20.51 -4.78 -2.80
CA GLU A 332 -20.96 -3.74 -3.73
C GLU A 332 -21.69 -4.38 -4.92
N SER A 333 -22.68 -3.69 -5.46
CA SER A 333 -23.35 -4.07 -6.69
C SER A 333 -23.31 -2.92 -7.69
N SER A 334 -22.97 -3.21 -8.92
CA SER A 334 -22.98 -2.31 -10.07
C SER A 334 -24.00 -2.77 -11.09
N GLU A 335 -24.76 -1.86 -11.68
CA GLU A 335 -25.68 -2.17 -12.77
C GLU A 335 -24.93 -2.68 -14.01
N ALA A 336 -23.70 -2.20 -14.21
CA ALA A 336 -22.86 -2.56 -15.34
C ALA A 336 -22.04 -3.84 -15.12
N LEU A 337 -21.53 -4.08 -13.88
CA LEU A 337 -20.53 -5.10 -13.57
C LEU A 337 -21.07 -6.26 -12.70
N GLY A 338 -22.28 -6.12 -12.15
CA GLY A 338 -22.89 -7.14 -11.28
C GLY A 338 -22.42 -7.02 -9.82
N PHE A 339 -22.19 -8.17 -9.16
CA PHE A 339 -21.78 -8.22 -7.76
C PHE A 339 -20.27 -8.23 -7.61
N GLY A 340 -19.76 -7.46 -6.66
CA GLY A 340 -18.36 -7.32 -6.33
C GLY A 340 -18.16 -6.80 -4.91
N PHE A 341 -17.01 -6.19 -4.67
CA PHE A 341 -16.69 -5.59 -3.38
C PHE A 341 -16.12 -4.18 -3.56
N ARG A 342 -16.55 -3.27 -2.70
CA ARG A 342 -15.91 -1.99 -2.47
C ARG A 342 -14.77 -2.20 -1.50
N ILE A 343 -13.54 -1.89 -1.93
CA ILE A 343 -12.35 -2.17 -1.16
C ILE A 343 -11.65 -0.85 -0.83
N GLY A 344 -11.24 -0.71 0.43
CA GLY A 344 -10.46 0.42 0.92
C GLY A 344 -8.99 0.04 1.04
N PHE A 345 -8.11 0.91 0.52
CA PHE A 345 -6.68 0.73 0.43
C PHE A 345 -5.95 1.88 1.12
N LEU A 346 -4.71 1.65 1.55
CA LEU A 346 -3.86 2.69 2.15
C LEU A 346 -3.38 3.71 1.12
N GLY A 347 -3.16 3.29 -0.13
CA GLY A 347 -2.75 4.11 -1.26
C GLY A 347 -2.87 3.36 -2.58
N MET A 348 -2.36 3.96 -3.67
CA MET A 348 -2.45 3.35 -5.01
C MET A 348 -1.57 2.12 -5.17
N LEU A 349 -0.35 2.14 -4.65
CA LEU A 349 0.55 0.98 -4.71
C LEU A 349 -0.04 -0.20 -3.92
N HIS A 350 -0.65 0.07 -2.76
CA HIS A 350 -1.37 -0.95 -2.00
C HIS A 350 -2.52 -1.55 -2.83
N MET A 351 -3.30 -0.72 -3.54
CA MET A 351 -4.39 -1.19 -4.41
C MET A 351 -3.87 -2.12 -5.52
N GLU A 352 -2.81 -1.71 -6.22
CA GLU A 352 -2.21 -2.51 -7.29
C GLU A 352 -1.69 -3.85 -6.78
N ILE A 353 -1.02 -3.85 -5.63
CA ILE A 353 -0.49 -5.07 -5.02
C ILE A 353 -1.61 -6.03 -4.62
N ILE A 354 -2.68 -5.52 -3.98
CA ILE A 354 -3.83 -6.34 -3.60
C ILE A 354 -4.50 -6.94 -4.83
N GLN A 355 -4.67 -6.15 -5.90
CA GLN A 355 -5.23 -6.64 -7.16
C GLN A 355 -4.36 -7.74 -7.76
N GLU A 356 -3.05 -7.52 -7.91
CA GLU A 356 -2.13 -8.52 -8.46
C GLU A 356 -2.07 -9.79 -7.60
N ARG A 357 -2.12 -9.68 -6.27
CA ARG A 357 -2.19 -10.83 -5.39
C ARG A 357 -3.46 -11.63 -5.58
N LEU A 358 -4.62 -10.97 -5.70
CA LEU A 358 -5.90 -11.65 -5.98
C LEU A 358 -5.86 -12.37 -7.33
N GLU A 359 -5.25 -11.77 -8.34
CA GLU A 359 -5.12 -12.35 -9.67
C GLU A 359 -4.13 -13.53 -9.69
N ARG A 360 -2.95 -13.39 -9.07
CA ARG A 360 -1.87 -14.40 -9.14
C ARG A 360 -1.98 -15.52 -8.10
N GLU A 361 -2.34 -15.19 -6.84
CA GLU A 361 -2.39 -16.17 -5.75
C GLU A 361 -3.71 -16.97 -5.74
N TYR A 362 -4.82 -16.36 -6.27
CA TYR A 362 -6.16 -16.93 -6.22
C TYR A 362 -6.77 -17.19 -7.61
N ASP A 363 -6.03 -16.93 -8.69
CA ASP A 363 -6.47 -17.14 -10.09
C ASP A 363 -7.80 -16.44 -10.43
N LEU A 364 -7.96 -15.21 -9.96
CA LEU A 364 -9.15 -14.39 -10.17
C LEU A 364 -8.93 -13.39 -11.30
N ASN A 365 -9.90 -13.25 -12.19
CA ASN A 365 -9.92 -12.18 -13.19
C ASN A 365 -10.84 -11.05 -12.70
N LEU A 366 -10.27 -9.88 -12.43
CA LEU A 366 -10.98 -8.79 -11.79
C LEU A 366 -11.04 -7.53 -12.65
N ILE A 367 -12.17 -6.82 -12.57
CA ILE A 367 -12.35 -5.47 -13.13
C ILE A 367 -12.27 -4.49 -11.96
N THR A 368 -11.37 -3.52 -12.05
CA THR A 368 -11.22 -2.46 -11.04
C THR A 368 -11.84 -1.17 -11.55
N THR A 369 -12.70 -0.55 -10.73
CA THR A 369 -13.26 0.78 -11.02
C THR A 369 -12.25 1.88 -10.72
N ALA A 370 -12.51 3.11 -11.19
CA ALA A 370 -11.67 4.26 -10.86
C ALA A 370 -11.53 4.44 -9.34
N PRO A 371 -10.31 4.60 -8.81
CA PRO A 371 -10.10 4.86 -7.40
C PRO A 371 -10.68 6.21 -7.01
N THR A 372 -11.20 6.27 -5.81
CA THR A 372 -11.77 7.48 -5.22
C THR A 372 -11.27 7.67 -3.80
N VAL A 373 -11.20 8.91 -3.35
CA VAL A 373 -10.99 9.24 -1.94
C VAL A 373 -12.34 9.34 -1.23
N VAL A 374 -12.32 9.40 0.10
CA VAL A 374 -13.54 9.65 0.89
C VAL A 374 -13.85 11.13 0.88
N TYR A 375 -15.07 11.50 0.53
CA TYR A 375 -15.59 12.86 0.61
C TYR A 375 -16.54 13.00 1.79
N GLU A 376 -16.57 14.16 2.42
CA GLU A 376 -17.56 14.52 3.42
C GLU A 376 -18.66 15.34 2.76
N VAL A 377 -19.90 14.87 2.83
CA VAL A 377 -21.06 15.54 2.22
C VAL A 377 -21.98 16.03 3.31
N VAL A 378 -22.21 17.33 3.33
CA VAL A 378 -23.20 17.96 4.19
C VAL A 378 -24.54 17.99 3.44
N LYS A 379 -25.53 17.28 3.95
CA LYS A 379 -26.87 17.24 3.38
C LYS A 379 -27.65 18.54 3.65
N THR A 380 -28.78 18.70 3.02
CA THR A 380 -29.66 19.87 3.20
C THR A 380 -30.25 19.96 4.62
N ASP A 381 -30.32 18.84 5.35
CA ASP A 381 -30.73 18.78 6.76
C ASP A 381 -29.56 19.00 7.74
N LEU A 382 -28.40 19.42 7.24
CA LEU A 382 -27.12 19.62 7.95
C LEU A 382 -26.48 18.33 8.51
N SER A 383 -27.04 17.16 8.25
CA SER A 383 -26.36 15.91 8.59
C SER A 383 -25.16 15.68 7.69
N VAL A 384 -24.10 15.09 8.25
CA VAL A 384 -22.86 14.80 7.55
C VAL A 384 -22.79 13.33 7.21
N MET A 385 -22.41 12.99 5.98
CA MET A 385 -22.17 11.64 5.56
C MET A 385 -20.83 11.53 4.83
N LEU A 386 -20.17 10.39 4.99
CA LEU A 386 -18.96 10.06 4.21
C LEU A 386 -19.36 9.34 2.92
N VAL A 387 -18.79 9.75 1.82
CA VAL A 387 -19.03 9.21 0.48
C VAL A 387 -17.71 8.72 -0.11
N ASP A 388 -17.58 7.42 -0.21
CA ASP A 388 -16.46 6.69 -0.79
C ASP A 388 -16.73 6.22 -2.23
N ASN A 389 -18.00 6.26 -2.65
CA ASN A 389 -18.46 5.84 -3.97
C ASN A 389 -19.26 6.97 -4.63
N PRO A 390 -18.90 7.41 -5.85
CA PRO A 390 -19.65 8.45 -6.58
C PRO A 390 -21.14 8.15 -6.74
N SER A 391 -21.52 6.86 -6.82
CA SER A 391 -22.93 6.45 -6.95
C SER A 391 -23.75 6.73 -5.68
N LYS A 392 -23.11 6.77 -4.50
CA LYS A 392 -23.74 7.09 -3.21
C LYS A 392 -23.93 8.59 -2.99
N LEU A 393 -23.43 9.46 -3.91
CA LEU A 393 -23.59 10.91 -3.78
C LEU A 393 -25.07 11.29 -3.90
N PRO A 394 -25.67 11.95 -2.89
CA PRO A 394 -27.07 12.37 -2.93
C PRO A 394 -27.30 13.38 -4.05
N ALA A 395 -28.52 13.37 -4.62
CA ALA A 395 -28.90 14.29 -5.69
C ALA A 395 -28.95 15.76 -5.23
N GLN A 396 -29.22 16.00 -3.93
CA GLN A 396 -29.23 17.31 -3.30
C GLN A 396 -28.38 17.29 -2.04
N TYR A 397 -27.50 18.26 -1.91
CA TYR A 397 -26.62 18.48 -0.76
C TYR A 397 -26.35 19.97 -0.60
N ALA A 398 -25.98 20.39 0.60
CA ALA A 398 -25.60 21.76 0.89
C ALA A 398 -24.16 22.03 0.47
N GLU A 399 -23.24 21.09 0.78
CA GLU A 399 -21.80 21.26 0.58
C GLU A 399 -21.11 19.90 0.40
N ILE A 400 -20.06 19.85 -0.42
CA ILE A 400 -19.12 18.72 -0.48
C ILE A 400 -17.76 19.23 0.00
N ARG A 401 -17.12 18.43 0.86
CA ARG A 401 -15.79 18.68 1.37
C ARG A 401 -14.84 17.58 0.89
N GLU A 402 -13.70 18.01 0.40
CA GLU A 402 -12.64 17.10 -0.02
C GLU A 402 -11.60 16.90 1.10
N PRO A 403 -10.99 15.70 1.19
CA PRO A 403 -9.92 15.46 2.13
C PRO A 403 -8.64 16.19 1.66
N ILE A 404 -7.98 16.87 2.59
CA ILE A 404 -6.72 17.57 2.35
C ILE A 404 -5.58 16.75 2.94
N ALA A 405 -4.55 16.52 2.13
CA ALA A 405 -3.30 15.94 2.55
C ALA A 405 -2.26 17.03 2.86
N GLN A 406 -1.53 16.87 3.95
CA GLN A 406 -0.26 17.54 4.13
C GLN A 406 0.80 16.71 3.41
N ALA A 407 1.40 17.28 2.39
CA ALA A 407 2.48 16.68 1.59
C ALA A 407 3.82 17.30 2.02
N ASN A 408 4.75 16.44 2.43
CA ASN A 408 6.12 16.79 2.78
C ASN A 408 7.00 16.30 1.63
N ILE A 409 7.59 17.23 0.89
CA ILE A 409 8.41 16.94 -0.29
C ILE A 409 9.84 17.34 0.02
N LEU A 410 10.78 16.43 -0.17
CA LEU A 410 12.19 16.70 -0.09
C LEU A 410 12.79 16.63 -1.49
N VAL A 411 13.52 17.67 -1.91
CA VAL A 411 14.00 17.81 -3.29
C VAL A 411 15.30 18.63 -3.35
N PRO A 412 16.27 18.29 -4.23
CA PRO A 412 17.43 19.13 -4.48
C PRO A 412 17.04 20.52 -5.02
N GLN A 413 17.81 21.53 -4.63
CA GLN A 413 17.53 22.94 -4.94
C GLN A 413 17.29 23.20 -6.43
N GLU A 414 17.96 22.48 -7.33
CA GLU A 414 17.86 22.65 -8.79
C GLU A 414 16.47 22.27 -9.35
N HIS A 415 15.70 21.43 -8.67
CA HIS A 415 14.39 20.97 -9.12
C HIS A 415 13.20 21.66 -8.44
N VAL A 416 13.45 22.55 -7.46
CA VAL A 416 12.41 23.25 -6.67
C VAL A 416 11.37 23.93 -7.57
N GLY A 417 11.81 24.67 -8.61
CA GLY A 417 10.90 25.38 -9.50
C GLY A 417 9.92 24.48 -10.24
N ALA A 418 10.39 23.32 -10.70
CA ALA A 418 9.54 22.34 -11.40
C ALA A 418 8.52 21.69 -10.44
N VAL A 419 8.95 21.42 -9.19
CA VAL A 419 8.07 20.86 -8.15
C VAL A 419 7.02 21.87 -7.69
N ILE A 420 7.38 23.15 -7.53
CA ILE A 420 6.40 24.22 -7.22
C ILE A 420 5.33 24.29 -8.30
N THR A 421 5.73 24.25 -9.59
CA THR A 421 4.80 24.27 -10.72
C THR A 421 3.83 23.08 -10.64
N LEU A 422 4.34 21.86 -10.41
CA LEU A 422 3.53 20.66 -10.23
C LEU A 422 2.54 20.80 -9.08
N CYS A 423 2.98 21.29 -7.92
CA CYS A 423 2.10 21.48 -6.76
C CYS A 423 0.97 22.47 -7.06
N ILE A 424 1.27 23.57 -7.75
CA ILE A 424 0.26 24.57 -8.16
C ILE A 424 -0.75 23.95 -9.14
N GLU A 425 -0.30 23.20 -10.14
CA GLU A 425 -1.17 22.47 -11.08
C GLU A 425 -2.12 21.49 -10.36
N ARG A 426 -1.69 20.96 -9.22
CA ARG A 426 -2.45 20.04 -8.36
C ARG A 426 -3.20 20.75 -7.23
N ARG A 427 -3.50 22.02 -7.38
CA ARG A 427 -4.25 22.83 -6.41
C ARG A 427 -3.57 22.91 -5.03
N GLY A 428 -2.26 22.68 -4.97
CA GLY A 428 -1.49 22.70 -3.74
C GLY A 428 -1.29 24.11 -3.20
N VAL A 429 -1.41 24.24 -1.89
CA VAL A 429 -1.14 25.47 -1.12
C VAL A 429 0.15 25.31 -0.35
N GLN A 430 1.15 26.13 -0.68
CA GLN A 430 2.43 26.12 0.03
C GLN A 430 2.27 26.62 1.47
N LYS A 431 2.75 25.86 2.43
CA LYS A 431 2.76 26.23 3.86
C LYS A 431 4.14 26.65 4.31
N ASN A 432 5.16 25.88 3.96
CA ASN A 432 6.54 26.16 4.36
C ASN A 432 7.51 25.72 3.27
N LEU A 433 8.68 26.35 3.28
CA LEU A 433 9.79 26.01 2.38
C LEU A 433 11.09 26.32 3.12
N GLN A 434 11.89 25.29 3.34
CA GLN A 434 13.13 25.38 4.10
C GLN A 434 14.29 24.82 3.27
N TYR A 435 15.38 25.57 3.25
CA TYR A 435 16.63 25.19 2.59
C TYR A 435 17.59 24.64 3.64
N SER A 436 18.15 23.45 3.42
CA SER A 436 19.11 22.83 4.30
C SER A 436 20.09 21.97 3.51
N SER A 437 21.39 22.22 3.66
CA SER A 437 22.48 21.39 3.12
C SER A 437 22.34 20.99 1.64
N GLY A 438 21.75 21.89 0.79
CA GLY A 438 21.54 21.63 -0.64
C GLY A 438 20.21 20.92 -0.99
N GLN A 439 19.49 20.46 0.01
CA GLN A 439 18.12 19.95 -0.10
C GLN A 439 17.11 21.03 0.28
N VAL A 440 15.89 20.90 -0.22
CA VAL A 440 14.78 21.80 0.11
C VAL A 440 13.61 20.98 0.60
N SER A 441 13.21 21.25 1.83
CA SER A 441 12.00 20.68 2.42
C SER A 441 10.81 21.59 2.11
N MET A 442 9.81 21.06 1.45
CA MET A 442 8.63 21.77 0.99
C MET A 442 7.40 21.17 1.65
N HIS A 443 6.62 21.99 2.37
CA HIS A 443 5.37 21.56 2.98
C HIS A 443 4.20 22.18 2.23
N TYR A 444 3.34 21.32 1.69
CA TYR A 444 2.15 21.72 0.94
C TYR A 444 0.90 21.09 1.53
N GLU A 445 -0.22 21.79 1.44
CA GLU A 445 -1.55 21.20 1.55
C GLU A 445 -2.09 20.98 0.13
N ILE A 446 -2.38 19.72 -0.19
CA ILE A 446 -2.86 19.31 -1.52
C ILE A 446 -4.13 18.46 -1.33
N PRO A 447 -5.18 18.63 -2.14
CA PRO A 447 -6.31 17.73 -2.10
C PRO A 447 -5.87 16.27 -2.28
N MET A 448 -6.35 15.38 -1.41
CA MET A 448 -5.94 13.97 -1.39
C MET A 448 -6.17 13.28 -2.75
N SER A 449 -7.26 13.63 -3.44
CA SER A 449 -7.55 13.10 -4.78
C SER A 449 -6.51 13.46 -5.83
N GLU A 450 -5.74 14.53 -5.62
CA GLU A 450 -4.65 14.95 -6.52
C GLU A 450 -3.33 14.26 -6.17
N VAL A 451 -3.16 13.87 -4.89
CA VAL A 451 -1.95 13.19 -4.41
C VAL A 451 -1.96 11.72 -4.78
N VAL A 452 -3.08 11.04 -4.51
CA VAL A 452 -3.14 9.57 -4.60
C VAL A 452 -3.15 9.03 -6.02
N MET A 453 -3.43 9.83 -7.04
CA MET A 453 -3.55 9.32 -8.42
C MET A 453 -2.17 9.14 -9.09
N ASP A 454 -1.57 10.22 -9.56
CA ASP A 454 -0.34 10.20 -10.36
C ASP A 454 0.71 11.22 -9.88
N PHE A 455 0.48 11.83 -8.72
CA PHE A 455 1.35 12.89 -8.23
C PHE A 455 2.78 12.40 -7.97
N PHE A 456 2.92 11.21 -7.38
CA PHE A 456 4.23 10.64 -7.09
C PHE A 456 5.05 10.39 -8.37
N ASP A 457 4.44 9.80 -9.39
CA ASP A 457 5.10 9.53 -10.67
C ASP A 457 5.50 10.83 -11.38
N ARG A 458 4.62 11.82 -11.35
CA ARG A 458 4.90 13.15 -11.90
C ARG A 458 6.01 13.85 -11.13
N LEU A 459 5.99 13.75 -9.79
CA LEU A 459 7.03 14.30 -8.92
C LEU A 459 8.40 13.71 -9.24
N LYS A 460 8.48 12.38 -9.34
CA LYS A 460 9.71 11.68 -9.77
C LYS A 460 10.14 12.11 -11.18
N SER A 461 9.20 12.25 -12.11
CA SER A 461 9.50 12.67 -13.49
C SER A 461 10.08 14.09 -13.55
N VAL A 462 9.44 15.08 -12.90
CA VAL A 462 9.91 16.50 -12.95
C VAL A 462 11.19 16.74 -12.18
N SER A 463 11.50 15.89 -11.21
CA SER A 463 12.71 15.93 -10.40
C SER A 463 13.80 14.98 -10.88
N ARG A 464 13.63 14.29 -12.01
CA ARG A 464 14.54 13.25 -12.54
C ARG A 464 14.82 12.13 -11.53
N GLY A 465 13.83 11.79 -10.71
CA GLY A 465 13.94 10.75 -9.70
C GLY A 465 14.42 11.22 -8.32
N PHE A 466 14.84 12.48 -8.17
CA PHE A 466 15.46 12.95 -6.92
C PHE A 466 14.48 13.41 -5.84
N ALA A 467 13.23 13.77 -6.18
CA ALA A 467 12.28 14.20 -5.16
C ALA A 467 11.64 13.01 -4.45
N SER A 468 11.47 13.12 -3.14
CA SER A 468 10.70 12.19 -2.33
C SER A 468 9.46 12.86 -1.75
N LEU A 469 8.46 12.04 -1.43
CA LEU A 469 7.16 12.46 -0.93
C LEU A 469 6.77 11.59 0.26
N ASP A 470 6.32 12.26 1.31
CA ASP A 470 5.51 11.69 2.37
C ASP A 470 4.23 12.51 2.50
N TYR A 471 3.10 11.88 2.80
CA TYR A 471 1.84 12.60 2.96
C TYR A 471 0.94 11.97 4.01
N SER A 472 0.13 12.81 4.64
CA SER A 472 -0.84 12.38 5.64
C SER A 472 -2.15 13.17 5.50
N PHE A 473 -3.28 12.53 5.82
CA PHE A 473 -4.57 13.21 5.90
C PHE A 473 -4.57 14.21 7.06
N THR A 474 -5.12 15.41 6.82
CA THR A 474 -5.27 16.44 7.87
C THR A 474 -6.74 16.72 8.22
N ARG A 475 -7.53 17.16 7.25
CA ARG A 475 -8.91 17.60 7.45
C ARG A 475 -9.71 17.55 6.17
N PHE A 476 -11.02 17.79 6.30
CA PHE A 476 -11.90 18.04 5.17
C PHE A 476 -12.09 19.55 4.94
N GLU A 477 -12.05 19.99 3.68
CA GLU A 477 -12.31 21.38 3.29
C GLU A 477 -13.38 21.46 2.20
N PRO A 478 -14.28 22.50 2.25
CA PRO A 478 -15.25 22.74 1.21
C PRO A 478 -14.61 22.94 -0.17
N ALA A 479 -15.15 22.26 -1.20
CA ALA A 479 -14.64 22.38 -2.56
C ALA A 479 -15.77 22.33 -3.59
N LYS A 480 -15.53 22.94 -4.77
CA LYS A 480 -16.48 22.96 -5.89
C LYS A 480 -16.42 21.63 -6.67
N LEU A 481 -16.88 20.57 -6.03
CA LEU A 481 -16.88 19.23 -6.61
C LEU A 481 -18.18 18.91 -7.31
N VAL A 482 -18.09 18.10 -8.36
CA VAL A 482 -19.22 17.62 -9.15
C VAL A 482 -19.05 16.14 -9.47
N ARG A 483 -20.17 15.41 -9.60
CA ARG A 483 -20.15 14.06 -10.13
C ARG A 483 -20.15 14.12 -11.66
N LEU A 484 -19.13 13.52 -12.26
CA LEU A 484 -19.02 13.27 -13.69
C LEU A 484 -19.55 11.88 -13.99
N ASP A 485 -20.63 11.80 -14.73
CA ASP A 485 -21.22 10.55 -15.22
C ASP A 485 -20.77 10.27 -16.66
N ILE A 486 -20.46 9.00 -16.95
CA ILE A 486 -20.22 8.54 -18.32
C ILE A 486 -21.44 7.77 -18.80
N LEU A 487 -21.95 8.17 -19.99
CA LEU A 487 -23.08 7.52 -20.64
C LEU A 487 -22.62 6.88 -21.94
N ILE A 488 -23.02 5.64 -22.16
CA ILE A 488 -22.80 4.89 -23.39
C ILE A 488 -24.17 4.62 -24.03
N ASN A 489 -24.38 5.18 -25.22
CA ASN A 489 -25.68 5.17 -25.90
C ASN A 489 -26.86 5.76 -25.11
N GLY A 490 -26.54 6.63 -24.13
CA GLY A 490 -27.53 7.27 -23.27
C GLY A 490 -27.78 6.54 -21.96
N GLU A 491 -27.22 5.35 -21.78
CA GLU A 491 -27.26 4.59 -20.52
C GLU A 491 -26.04 4.98 -19.67
N ARG A 492 -26.27 5.24 -18.37
CA ARG A 492 -25.21 5.59 -17.43
C ARG A 492 -24.43 4.32 -17.06
N VAL A 493 -23.10 4.44 -17.05
CA VAL A 493 -22.20 3.40 -16.55
C VAL A 493 -21.70 3.84 -15.17
N ASP A 494 -22.31 3.30 -14.13
CA ASP A 494 -22.05 3.65 -12.73
C ASP A 494 -20.59 3.42 -12.32
N ALA A 495 -19.97 2.34 -12.81
CA ALA A 495 -18.58 1.99 -12.56
C ALA A 495 -17.54 3.00 -13.12
N LEU A 496 -17.96 3.89 -14.03
CA LEU A 496 -17.14 4.94 -14.62
C LEU A 496 -17.43 6.35 -14.06
N ALA A 497 -18.36 6.45 -13.11
CA ALA A 497 -18.67 7.71 -12.44
C ALA A 497 -17.50 8.14 -11.53
N MET A 498 -17.22 9.44 -11.46
CA MET A 498 -16.18 10.01 -10.61
C MET A 498 -16.59 11.36 -10.02
N ILE A 499 -16.02 11.69 -8.85
CA ILE A 499 -16.16 13.02 -8.23
C ILE A 499 -14.89 13.80 -8.55
N ILE A 500 -15.04 14.95 -9.19
CA ILE A 500 -13.94 15.78 -9.67
C ILE A 500 -14.20 17.27 -9.41
N HIS A 501 -13.16 18.09 -9.44
CA HIS A 501 -13.31 19.53 -9.36
C HIS A 501 -14.05 20.07 -10.60
N ARG A 502 -14.96 21.01 -10.40
CA ARG A 502 -15.84 21.53 -11.44
C ARG A 502 -15.06 22.14 -12.63
N ASP A 503 -13.96 22.83 -12.33
CA ASP A 503 -13.16 23.50 -13.35
C ASP A 503 -12.44 22.52 -14.29
N ASP A 504 -12.11 21.30 -13.78
CA ASP A 504 -11.45 20.23 -14.55
C ASP A 504 -12.45 19.32 -15.29
N ALA A 505 -13.74 19.44 -14.98
CA ALA A 505 -14.75 18.50 -15.44
C ALA A 505 -14.85 18.41 -16.97
N GLN A 506 -14.72 19.52 -17.68
CA GLN A 506 -14.82 19.55 -19.14
C GLN A 506 -13.59 18.91 -19.81
N SER A 507 -12.38 19.22 -19.33
CA SER A 507 -11.13 18.65 -19.85
C SER A 507 -11.06 17.15 -19.62
N ARG A 508 -11.31 16.71 -18.38
CA ARG A 508 -11.33 15.28 -18.01
C ARG A 508 -12.44 14.52 -18.74
N GLY A 509 -13.65 15.09 -18.82
CA GLY A 509 -14.76 14.47 -19.55
C GLY A 509 -14.45 14.25 -21.03
N ARG A 510 -13.78 15.21 -21.67
CA ARG A 510 -13.33 15.08 -23.07
C ARG A 510 -12.25 14.01 -23.21
N ALA A 511 -11.19 14.08 -22.40
CA ALA A 511 -10.08 13.14 -22.45
C ALA A 511 -10.56 11.70 -22.24
N LEU A 512 -11.43 11.49 -21.25
CA LEU A 512 -11.99 10.17 -20.96
C LEU A 512 -12.86 9.65 -22.10
N THR A 513 -13.75 10.47 -22.67
CA THR A 513 -14.61 10.04 -23.79
C THR A 513 -13.79 9.74 -25.05
N GLU A 514 -12.69 10.46 -25.31
CA GLU A 514 -11.77 10.19 -26.43
C GLU A 514 -11.00 8.88 -26.19
N LYS A 515 -10.49 8.66 -24.99
CA LYS A 515 -9.79 7.42 -24.66
C LYS A 515 -10.70 6.19 -24.75
N MET A 516 -11.92 6.27 -24.24
CA MET A 516 -12.92 5.21 -24.38
C MET A 516 -13.28 4.92 -25.83
N LYS A 517 -13.32 5.94 -26.71
CA LYS A 517 -13.54 5.74 -28.13
C LYS A 517 -12.44 4.92 -28.82
N GLU A 518 -11.21 4.99 -28.34
CA GLU A 518 -10.08 4.19 -28.84
C GLU A 518 -10.23 2.72 -28.44
N LEU A 519 -10.73 2.46 -27.22
CA LEU A 519 -10.78 1.14 -26.59
C LEU A 519 -12.06 0.38 -26.91
N ILE A 520 -13.20 1.07 -27.04
CA ILE A 520 -14.46 0.40 -27.38
C ILE A 520 -14.43 -0.04 -28.84
N PRO A 521 -14.57 -1.36 -29.13
CA PRO A 521 -14.52 -1.87 -30.48
C PRO A 521 -15.71 -1.38 -31.32
N ARG A 522 -15.47 -1.19 -32.61
CA ARG A 522 -16.54 -0.82 -33.57
C ARG A 522 -17.59 -1.93 -33.63
N GLN A 523 -18.83 -1.55 -33.41
CA GLN A 523 -19.98 -2.45 -33.48
C GLN A 523 -20.79 -2.24 -34.76
N MET A 524 -21.88 -2.97 -34.93
CA MET A 524 -22.77 -2.85 -36.12
C MET A 524 -23.59 -1.56 -36.13
N PHE A 525 -23.55 -0.78 -35.02
CA PHE A 525 -24.21 0.51 -34.85
C PHE A 525 -23.26 1.54 -34.26
N ASP A 526 -23.60 2.82 -34.40
CA ASP A 526 -22.78 3.90 -33.82
C ASP A 526 -22.96 3.93 -32.29
N VAL A 527 -21.85 3.90 -31.56
CA VAL A 527 -21.83 3.98 -30.10
C VAL A 527 -21.50 5.41 -29.68
N ALA A 528 -22.46 6.08 -29.05
CA ALA A 528 -22.27 7.41 -28.50
C ALA A 528 -21.70 7.31 -27.09
N ILE A 529 -20.56 7.93 -26.84
CA ILE A 529 -19.92 8.04 -25.53
C ILE A 529 -20.05 9.49 -25.08
N GLN A 530 -20.61 9.73 -23.91
CA GLN A 530 -20.93 11.06 -23.42
C GLN A 530 -20.47 11.22 -21.97
N ALA A 531 -19.93 12.38 -21.65
CA ALA A 531 -19.67 12.79 -20.27
C ALA A 531 -20.71 13.84 -19.87
N ALA A 532 -21.31 13.68 -18.68
CA ALA A 532 -22.38 14.54 -18.22
C ALA A 532 -22.21 14.93 -16.74
N ILE A 533 -22.66 16.14 -16.37
CA ILE A 533 -22.77 16.64 -15.00
C ILE A 533 -24.23 16.96 -14.75
N SER A 534 -24.81 16.37 -13.70
CA SER A 534 -26.24 16.58 -13.36
C SER A 534 -27.18 16.40 -14.56
N GLY A 535 -26.87 15.45 -15.46
CA GLY A 535 -27.64 15.17 -16.68
C GLY A 535 -27.31 16.06 -17.89
N GLN A 536 -26.54 17.14 -17.72
CA GLN A 536 -26.09 17.98 -18.82
C GLN A 536 -24.83 17.40 -19.48
N ILE A 537 -24.88 17.14 -20.78
CA ILE A 537 -23.75 16.60 -21.54
C ILE A 537 -22.72 17.72 -21.75
N ILE A 538 -21.48 17.48 -21.29
CA ILE A 538 -20.34 18.40 -21.41
C ILE A 538 -19.32 17.97 -22.46
N ALA A 539 -19.24 16.68 -22.76
CA ALA A 539 -18.40 16.13 -23.82
C ALA A 539 -19.09 14.95 -24.51
N ARG A 540 -18.81 14.76 -25.81
CA ARG A 540 -19.37 13.66 -26.60
C ARG A 540 -18.40 13.22 -27.69
N THR A 541 -18.20 11.91 -27.78
CA THR A 541 -17.51 11.25 -28.88
C THR A 541 -18.39 10.13 -29.47
N THR A 542 -18.04 9.60 -30.62
CA THR A 542 -18.82 8.51 -31.23
C THR A 542 -17.89 7.51 -31.90
N VAL A 543 -18.01 6.25 -31.52
CA VAL A 543 -17.41 5.11 -32.22
C VAL A 543 -18.29 4.78 -33.41
N LYS A 544 -17.78 5.00 -34.64
CA LYS A 544 -18.55 4.76 -35.87
C LYS A 544 -18.77 3.27 -36.09
N ALA A 545 -19.98 2.91 -36.51
CA ALA A 545 -20.34 1.54 -36.86
C ALA A 545 -19.44 0.91 -37.92
N LEU A 546 -19.30 -0.40 -37.87
CA LEU A 546 -18.77 -1.17 -38.97
C LEU A 546 -19.64 -0.95 -40.22
N ARG A 547 -19.05 -0.48 -41.32
CA ARG A 547 -19.75 -0.27 -42.60
C ARG A 547 -19.48 -1.42 -43.53
N LYS A 548 -20.52 -2.18 -43.85
CA LYS A 548 -20.52 -3.04 -45.02
C LYS A 548 -20.79 -2.13 -46.24
N ASN A 549 -19.94 -2.16 -47.26
CA ASN A 549 -20.17 -1.40 -48.46
C ASN A 549 -21.33 -2.04 -49.27
N VAL A 550 -22.56 -1.66 -48.90
CA VAL A 550 -23.78 -2.20 -49.54
C VAL A 550 -23.98 -1.71 -50.97
N THR A 551 -23.21 -0.69 -51.40
CA THR A 551 -23.28 -0.10 -52.73
C THR A 551 -22.18 -0.63 -53.65
N ALA A 552 -21.23 -1.45 -53.18
CA ALA A 552 -20.12 -1.98 -53.98
C ALA A 552 -20.57 -2.79 -55.22
N LYS A 553 -21.74 -3.42 -55.13
CA LYS A 553 -22.32 -4.21 -56.26
C LYS A 553 -23.31 -3.43 -57.12
N CYS A 554 -23.46 -2.09 -56.89
CA CYS A 554 -24.32 -1.24 -57.72
C CYS A 554 -23.50 -0.67 -58.87
N TYR A 555 -23.43 -1.40 -59.97
CA TYR A 555 -22.86 -0.91 -61.24
C TYR A 555 -23.88 0.03 -61.92
N GLY A 556 -23.40 1.23 -62.35
CA GLY A 556 -24.21 2.22 -63.04
C GLY A 556 -24.88 3.27 -62.14
N GLY A 557 -25.35 4.35 -62.73
CA GLY A 557 -25.81 5.59 -62.07
C GLY A 557 -27.18 5.54 -61.38
N ASP A 558 -27.70 4.37 -60.96
CA ASP A 558 -28.99 4.29 -60.26
C ASP A 558 -28.88 4.86 -58.84
N ILE A 559 -29.05 6.17 -58.75
CA ILE A 559 -29.00 6.95 -57.50
C ILE A 559 -30.12 6.52 -56.54
N SER A 560 -31.30 6.19 -57.07
CA SER A 560 -32.46 5.82 -56.26
C SER A 560 -32.26 4.47 -55.56
N ARG A 561 -31.66 3.49 -56.23
CA ARG A 561 -31.30 2.20 -55.64
C ARG A 561 -30.21 2.29 -54.58
N LYS A 562 -29.19 3.13 -54.86
CA LYS A 562 -28.13 3.41 -53.86
C LYS A 562 -28.71 4.04 -52.59
N ARG A 563 -29.62 4.99 -52.74
CA ARG A 563 -30.29 5.69 -51.64
C ARG A 563 -31.15 4.72 -50.81
N LYS A 564 -31.97 3.89 -51.46
CA LYS A 564 -32.80 2.85 -50.78
C LYS A 564 -31.94 1.86 -49.99
N LEU A 565 -30.80 1.41 -50.53
CA LEU A 565 -29.90 0.49 -49.81
C LEU A 565 -29.23 1.17 -48.61
N LEU A 566 -28.84 2.43 -48.70
CA LEU A 566 -28.31 3.21 -47.59
C LEU A 566 -29.37 3.47 -46.51
N ASP A 567 -30.62 3.77 -46.91
CA ASP A 567 -31.72 3.98 -45.97
C ASP A 567 -32.08 2.67 -45.23
N LYS A 568 -32.15 1.52 -45.92
CA LYS A 568 -32.30 0.22 -45.28
C LYS A 568 -31.16 -0.10 -44.31
N GLN A 569 -29.92 0.20 -44.67
CA GLN A 569 -28.78 0.03 -43.80
C GLN A 569 -28.89 0.90 -42.53
N LYS A 570 -29.32 2.16 -42.71
CA LYS A 570 -29.54 3.10 -41.62
C LYS A 570 -30.65 2.64 -40.68
N GLU A 571 -31.75 2.13 -41.22
CA GLU A 571 -32.88 1.61 -40.46
C GLU A 571 -32.51 0.31 -39.72
N GLY A 572 -31.77 -0.61 -40.35
CA GLY A 572 -31.23 -1.80 -39.73
C GLY A 572 -30.31 -1.50 -38.55
N LYS A 573 -29.41 -0.52 -38.70
CA LYS A 573 -28.55 -0.02 -37.61
C LYS A 573 -29.36 0.57 -36.44
N LYS A 574 -30.44 1.29 -36.74
CA LYS A 574 -31.32 1.88 -35.73
C LYS A 574 -32.02 0.79 -34.93
N ARG A 575 -32.49 -0.29 -35.58
CA ARG A 575 -33.08 -1.46 -34.88
C ARG A 575 -32.04 -2.21 -34.05
N MET A 576 -30.83 -2.46 -34.56
CA MET A 576 -29.76 -3.12 -33.81
C MET A 576 -29.34 -2.32 -32.57
N LYS A 577 -29.32 -0.98 -32.66
CA LYS A 577 -29.06 -0.12 -31.52
C LYS A 577 -30.10 -0.24 -30.39
N GLN A 578 -31.35 -0.55 -30.72
CA GLN A 578 -32.44 -0.73 -29.74
C GLN A 578 -32.38 -2.08 -29.02
N VAL A 579 -31.69 -3.07 -29.56
CA VAL A 579 -31.65 -4.46 -29.06
C VAL A 579 -30.25 -4.84 -28.55
N GLY A 580 -29.19 -4.20 -29.07
CA GLY A 580 -27.81 -4.55 -28.72
C GLY A 580 -27.30 -3.82 -27.50
N ARG A 581 -26.81 -4.57 -26.49
CA ARG A 581 -25.99 -4.02 -25.42
C ARG A 581 -24.58 -3.76 -25.94
N VAL A 582 -23.95 -2.69 -25.47
CA VAL A 582 -22.56 -2.38 -25.79
C VAL A 582 -21.67 -3.13 -24.82
N GLU A 583 -20.85 -4.04 -25.33
CA GLU A 583 -19.79 -4.65 -24.52
C GLU A 583 -18.68 -3.61 -24.29
N ILE A 584 -18.40 -3.34 -23.03
CA ILE A 584 -17.33 -2.45 -22.58
C ILE A 584 -16.16 -3.35 -22.21
N PRO A 585 -15.02 -3.29 -22.94
CA PRO A 585 -13.84 -4.10 -22.59
C PRO A 585 -13.28 -3.67 -21.25
N GLN A 586 -12.63 -4.61 -20.56
CA GLN A 586 -11.95 -4.37 -19.28
C GLN A 586 -10.96 -3.21 -19.36
N ASP A 587 -10.21 -3.11 -20.47
CA ASP A 587 -9.26 -2.03 -20.73
C ASP A 587 -9.91 -0.64 -20.70
N ALA A 588 -11.21 -0.50 -20.98
CA ALA A 588 -11.91 0.77 -20.91
C ALA A 588 -12.10 1.26 -19.46
N PHE A 589 -12.29 0.34 -18.52
CA PHE A 589 -12.34 0.67 -17.09
C PHE A 589 -10.95 1.04 -16.56
N LEU A 590 -9.92 0.28 -16.96
CA LEU A 590 -8.52 0.58 -16.62
C LEU A 590 -8.04 1.90 -17.22
N ALA A 591 -8.52 2.26 -18.42
CA ALA A 591 -8.18 3.53 -19.06
C ALA A 591 -8.76 4.74 -18.33
N ALA A 592 -9.90 4.58 -17.64
CA ALA A 592 -10.43 5.63 -16.77
C ALA A 592 -9.47 5.98 -15.62
N LEU A 593 -8.64 5.01 -15.22
CA LEU A 593 -7.59 5.18 -14.19
C LEU A 593 -6.41 6.03 -14.68
N LYS A 594 -6.11 5.97 -15.99
CA LYS A 594 -4.89 6.54 -16.61
C LYS A 594 -5.15 7.77 -17.47
N VAL A 595 -6.32 8.42 -17.36
CA VAL A 595 -6.59 9.66 -18.09
C VAL A 595 -5.79 10.79 -17.45
N GLU A 596 -4.68 11.16 -18.10
CA GLU A 596 -3.86 12.32 -17.75
C GLU A 596 -4.66 13.63 -17.92
N ARG A 597 -4.29 14.65 -17.14
CA ARG A 597 -4.81 16.03 -17.32
C ARG A 597 -4.38 16.64 -18.63
#